data_2afcc10f168dd3379ab702e763ad4e5f
#
_entry.id   2afcc10f168dd3379ab702e763ad4e5f
#
_cell.length_a   1.000
_cell.length_b   1.000
_cell.length_c   1.000
_cell.angle_alpha   90.00
_cell.angle_beta   90.00
_cell.angle_gamma   90.00
#
_symmetry.space_group_name_H-M   'P 1'
#
loop_
_entity.id
_entity.type
_entity.pdbx_description
1 polymer ?
#
loop_
_entity_poly.entity_id
_entity_poly.type
_entity_poly.pdbx_seq_one_letter_code
_entity_poly.pdbx_strand_id
1 'polypeptide(L)'
;MKRGEVWTVAGGAAYAGKPRPAVIVQDDRFDANDSIVVCPLTTDPTPAPMFRLPVQPSSRSGLRAPCRMMVDKLTAVPRTRLGTRVGSLSPEEMKGLNRALFVFLGLSETQSAG
;
A
#
# COMPACT_ATOMS: atom_id res chain seq x y z
N MET A 1 -2.75 12.80 -5.77
CA MET A 1 -2.63 11.41 -5.35
C MET A 1 -3.60 11.14 -4.21
N LYS A 2 -4.46 10.18 -4.43
CA LYS A 2 -5.57 9.88 -3.52
C LYS A 2 -5.33 8.56 -2.80
N ARG A 3 -5.89 8.45 -1.61
CA ARG A 3 -5.82 7.22 -0.83
C ARG A 3 -6.43 6.06 -1.63
N GLY A 4 -5.73 4.93 -1.66
CA GLY A 4 -6.14 3.77 -2.44
C GLY A 4 -5.61 3.73 -3.86
N GLU A 5 -5.00 4.81 -4.34
CA GLU A 5 -4.34 4.77 -5.65
C GLU A 5 -3.05 3.98 -5.56
N VAL A 6 -2.73 3.30 -6.66
CA VAL A 6 -1.47 2.58 -6.83
C VAL A 6 -0.53 3.45 -7.65
N TRP A 7 0.65 3.72 -7.11
CA TRP A 7 1.67 4.53 -7.77
C TRP A 7 2.98 3.77 -7.79
N THR A 8 3.80 4.04 -8.81
CA THR A 8 5.17 3.55 -8.77
C THR A 8 5.98 4.41 -7.81
N VAL A 9 6.88 3.76 -7.08
CA VAL A 9 7.78 4.44 -6.15
C VAL A 9 9.19 4.12 -6.59
N ALA A 10 9.97 5.15 -6.88
CA ALA A 10 11.37 4.98 -7.21
C ALA A 10 12.08 4.47 -5.97
N GLY A 11 12.80 3.36 -6.13
CA GLY A 11 13.47 2.74 -5.00
C GLY A 11 14.80 3.39 -4.71
N GLY A 12 15.21 3.25 -3.46
CA GLY A 12 16.60 3.40 -3.09
C GLY A 12 17.34 2.13 -3.46
N ALA A 13 18.48 1.90 -2.84
CA ALA A 13 19.30 0.71 -3.11
C ALA A 13 18.53 -0.60 -2.95
N ALA A 14 17.51 -0.64 -2.09
CA ALA A 14 16.73 -1.84 -1.82
C ALA A 14 15.96 -2.36 -3.04
N TYR A 15 15.68 -1.48 -4.00
CA TYR A 15 14.91 -1.87 -5.19
C TYR A 15 15.77 -1.93 -6.44
N ALA A 16 17.06 -1.89 -6.33
CA ALA A 16 18.00 -1.93 -7.45
C ALA A 16 17.66 -0.90 -8.55
N GLY A 17 17.13 0.24 -8.16
CA GLY A 17 16.79 1.32 -9.06
C GLY A 17 15.48 1.13 -9.83
N LYS A 18 14.79 0.01 -9.69
CA LYS A 18 13.53 -0.23 -10.39
C LYS A 18 12.35 0.34 -9.58
N PRO A 19 11.46 1.11 -10.22
CA PRO A 19 10.22 1.54 -9.55
C PRO A 19 9.37 0.33 -9.17
N ARG A 20 8.74 0.39 -8.00
CA ARG A 20 7.85 -0.66 -7.52
C ARG A 20 6.49 -0.07 -7.21
N PRO A 21 5.41 -0.83 -7.42
CA PRO A 21 4.08 -0.32 -7.10
C PRO A 21 3.84 -0.29 -5.59
N ALA A 22 3.11 0.71 -5.16
CA ALA A 22 2.69 0.85 -3.78
C ALA A 22 1.34 1.55 -3.72
N VAL A 23 0.61 1.32 -2.65
CA VAL A 23 -0.72 1.90 -2.45
C VAL A 23 -0.59 3.11 -1.53
N ILE A 24 -1.20 4.23 -1.90
CA ILE A 24 -1.28 5.41 -1.04
C ILE A 24 -2.25 5.11 0.09
N VAL A 25 -1.81 5.25 1.33
CA VAL A 25 -2.64 4.88 2.49
C VAL A 25 -2.99 6.04 3.40
N GLN A 26 -2.32 7.17 3.29
CA GLN A 26 -2.68 8.31 4.13
C GLN A 26 -3.96 8.99 3.63
N ASP A 27 -4.62 9.70 4.54
CA ASP A 27 -5.85 10.43 4.22
C ASP A 27 -5.57 11.51 3.18
N ASP A 28 -6.52 11.74 2.29
CA ASP A 28 -6.40 12.70 1.19
C ASP A 28 -6.12 14.13 1.67
N ARG A 29 -6.51 14.46 2.90
CA ARG A 29 -6.22 15.77 3.47
C ARG A 29 -4.74 16.08 3.58
N PHE A 30 -3.90 15.05 3.58
CA PHE A 30 -2.46 15.19 3.76
C PHE A 30 -1.67 14.95 2.47
N ASP A 31 -2.34 15.05 1.33
CA ASP A 31 -1.71 14.73 0.04
C ASP A 31 -0.63 15.72 -0.38
N ALA A 32 -0.56 16.88 0.29
CA ALA A 32 0.47 17.89 0.02
C ALA A 32 1.72 17.74 0.89
N ASN A 33 1.76 16.76 1.79
CA ASN A 33 2.93 16.55 2.64
C ASN A 33 4.17 16.19 1.82
N ASP A 34 5.35 16.52 2.35
CA ASP A 34 6.62 16.17 1.72
C ASP A 34 6.87 14.66 1.74
N SER A 35 6.31 13.96 2.70
CA SER A 35 6.38 12.50 2.78
C SER A 35 5.00 11.91 2.57
N ILE A 36 4.95 10.78 1.87
CA ILE A 36 3.71 10.07 1.58
C ILE A 36 3.81 8.68 2.17
N VAL A 37 2.83 8.30 2.98
CA VAL A 37 2.78 6.95 3.56
C VAL A 37 2.18 6.01 2.53
N VAL A 38 2.90 4.93 2.26
CA VAL A 38 2.52 3.95 1.26
C VAL A 38 2.60 2.54 1.83
N CYS A 39 1.79 1.65 1.25
CA CYS A 39 1.83 0.23 1.51
C CYS A 39 2.42 -0.45 0.28
N PRO A 40 3.64 -0.98 0.35
CA PRO A 40 4.27 -1.60 -0.83
C PRO A 40 3.52 -2.84 -1.28
N LEU A 41 3.61 -3.12 -2.58
CA LEU A 41 3.08 -4.35 -3.18
C LEU A 41 4.22 -5.27 -3.55
N THR A 42 4.00 -6.57 -3.43
CA THR A 42 4.97 -7.58 -3.80
C THR A 42 4.30 -8.68 -4.62
N THR A 43 5.07 -9.29 -5.53
CA THR A 43 4.62 -10.48 -6.26
C THR A 43 4.93 -11.77 -5.48
N ASP A 44 5.59 -11.68 -4.35
CA ASP A 44 5.90 -12.83 -3.51
C ASP A 44 4.60 -13.51 -3.06
N PRO A 45 4.39 -14.80 -3.39
CA PRO A 45 3.15 -15.50 -3.07
C PRO A 45 3.09 -16.07 -1.66
N THR A 46 4.10 -15.83 -0.83
CA THR A 46 4.16 -16.40 0.52
C THR A 46 2.90 -16.02 1.31
N PRO A 47 2.14 -17.00 1.83
CA PRO A 47 0.91 -16.69 2.56
C PRO A 47 1.19 -15.99 3.87
N ALA A 48 0.46 -14.92 4.12
CA ALA A 48 0.44 -14.22 5.39
C ALA A 48 -0.87 -13.43 5.45
N PRO A 49 -2.02 -14.12 5.57
CA PRO A 49 -3.32 -13.52 5.28
C PRO A 49 -3.72 -12.37 6.19
N MET A 50 -3.10 -12.22 7.35
CA MET A 50 -3.43 -11.12 8.24
C MET A 50 -2.82 -9.78 7.79
N PHE A 51 -1.70 -9.82 7.08
CA PHE A 51 -1.00 -8.59 6.69
C PHE A 51 -0.40 -8.61 5.29
N ARG A 52 -0.67 -9.64 4.50
CA ARG A 52 -0.30 -9.75 3.09
C ARG A 52 -1.56 -10.00 2.28
N LEU A 53 -2.17 -8.93 1.79
CA LEU A 53 -3.52 -8.98 1.20
C LEU A 53 -3.43 -8.95 -0.32
N PRO A 54 -4.17 -9.82 -1.03
CA PRO A 54 -4.05 -9.92 -2.47
C PRO A 54 -4.68 -8.72 -3.19
N VAL A 55 -4.04 -8.31 -4.29
CA VAL A 55 -4.59 -7.38 -5.25
C VAL A 55 -4.43 -8.02 -6.62
N GLN A 56 -5.55 -8.25 -7.30
CA GLN A 56 -5.55 -8.93 -8.58
C GLN A 56 -5.27 -7.95 -9.73
N PRO A 57 -4.64 -8.44 -10.81
CA PRO A 57 -4.51 -7.65 -12.03
C PRO A 57 -5.90 -7.32 -12.57
N SER A 58 -6.10 -6.05 -12.94
CA SER A 58 -7.35 -5.62 -13.53
C SER A 58 -7.14 -4.28 -14.22
N SER A 59 -8.13 -3.86 -15.00
CA SER A 59 -8.08 -2.52 -15.58
C SER A 59 -8.10 -1.44 -14.50
N ARG A 60 -8.71 -1.72 -13.35
CA ARG A 60 -8.74 -0.79 -12.23
C ARG A 60 -7.38 -0.71 -11.52
N SER A 61 -6.81 -1.85 -11.17
CA SER A 61 -5.54 -1.86 -10.42
C SER A 61 -4.35 -1.48 -11.29
N GLY A 62 -4.42 -1.76 -12.58
CA GLY A 62 -3.33 -1.51 -13.52
C GLY A 62 -2.14 -2.44 -13.34
N LEU A 63 -2.25 -3.43 -12.46
CA LEU A 63 -1.17 -4.38 -12.22
C LEU A 63 -1.13 -5.43 -13.31
N ARG A 64 0.06 -5.93 -13.62
CA ARG A 64 0.27 -6.95 -14.65
C ARG A 64 0.27 -8.37 -14.10
N ALA A 65 0.50 -8.51 -12.81
CA ALA A 65 0.58 -9.79 -12.13
C ALA A 65 -0.13 -9.68 -10.77
N PRO A 66 -0.59 -10.80 -10.20
CA PRO A 66 -1.12 -10.78 -8.84
C PRO A 66 -0.08 -10.26 -7.87
N CYS A 67 -0.49 -9.36 -7.00
CA CYS A 67 0.38 -8.78 -5.97
C CYS A 67 -0.28 -8.95 -4.61
N ARG A 68 0.49 -8.70 -3.56
CA ARG A 68 -0.01 -8.64 -2.20
C ARG A 68 0.45 -7.33 -1.56
N MET A 69 -0.46 -6.70 -0.83
CA MET A 69 -0.13 -5.53 -0.05
C MET A 69 0.64 -5.96 1.18
N MET A 70 1.80 -5.35 1.39
CA MET A 70 2.65 -5.67 2.54
C MET A 70 2.37 -4.69 3.67
N VAL A 71 1.31 -4.96 4.43
CA VAL A 71 0.90 -4.08 5.54
C VAL A 71 1.98 -4.02 6.62
N ASP A 72 2.74 -5.10 6.79
CA ASP A 72 3.86 -5.16 7.72
C ASP A 72 5.05 -4.30 7.31
N LYS A 73 5.07 -3.80 6.07
CA LYS A 73 6.15 -2.95 5.55
C LYS A 73 5.66 -1.55 5.19
N LEU A 74 4.59 -1.13 5.82
CA LEU A 74 4.10 0.24 5.69
C LEU A 74 5.25 1.21 5.92
N THR A 75 5.39 2.21 5.04
CA THR A 75 6.52 3.13 5.11
C THR A 75 6.17 4.49 4.55
N ALA A 76 6.92 5.50 4.96
CA ALA A 76 6.85 6.82 4.40
C ALA A 76 7.98 7.00 3.39
N VAL A 77 7.65 7.57 2.24
CA VAL A 77 8.64 7.87 1.20
C VAL A 77 8.59 9.35 0.88
N PRO A 78 9.71 9.95 0.47
CA PRO A 78 9.68 11.32 -0.02
C PRO A 78 8.73 11.43 -1.22
N ARG A 79 7.91 12.48 -1.24
CA ARG A 79 6.96 12.72 -2.32
C ARG A 79 7.62 12.67 -3.69
N THR A 80 8.86 13.12 -3.77
CA THR A 80 9.62 13.15 -5.03
C THR A 80 9.92 11.76 -5.58
N ARG A 81 9.76 10.70 -4.78
CA ARG A 81 9.97 9.33 -5.26
C ARG A 81 8.73 8.73 -5.92
N LEU A 82 7.58 9.39 -5.80
CA LEU A 82 6.37 8.91 -6.50
C LEU A 82 6.52 9.21 -7.98
N GLY A 83 6.29 8.20 -8.79
CA GLY A 83 6.47 8.30 -10.24
C GLY A 83 5.16 8.45 -10.98
N THR A 84 4.55 7.34 -11.34
CA THR A 84 3.37 7.29 -12.19
C THR A 84 2.21 6.60 -11.47
N ARG A 85 1.01 7.14 -11.65
CA ARG A 85 -0.19 6.47 -11.17
C ARG A 85 -0.43 5.23 -12.04
N VAL A 86 -0.54 4.08 -11.40
CA VAL A 86 -0.77 2.79 -12.08
C VAL A 86 -2.25 2.47 -12.13
N GLY A 87 -2.97 2.72 -11.05
CA GLY A 87 -4.37 2.39 -10.92
C GLY A 87 -4.89 2.69 -9.53
N SER A 88 -5.88 1.93 -9.09
CA SER A 88 -6.45 2.08 -7.75
C SER A 88 -6.99 0.76 -7.25
N LEU A 89 -7.14 0.65 -5.94
CA LEU A 89 -7.76 -0.50 -5.30
C LEU A 89 -9.27 -0.47 -5.53
N SER A 90 -9.89 -1.65 -5.55
CA SER A 90 -11.34 -1.77 -5.53
C SER A 90 -11.87 -1.44 -4.13
N PRO A 91 -13.20 -1.16 -4.01
CA PRO A 91 -13.79 -0.97 -2.68
C PRO A 91 -13.56 -2.15 -1.74
N GLU A 92 -13.59 -3.38 -2.26
CA GLU A 92 -13.34 -4.57 -1.47
C GLU A 92 -11.92 -4.60 -0.94
N GLU A 93 -10.96 -4.30 -1.82
CA GLU A 93 -9.55 -4.25 -1.45
C GLU A 93 -9.29 -3.15 -0.44
N MET A 94 -9.95 -2.00 -0.57
CA MET A 94 -9.84 -0.91 0.40
C MET A 94 -10.36 -1.33 1.77
N LYS A 95 -11.48 -2.05 1.84
CA LYS A 95 -12.01 -2.53 3.10
C LYS A 95 -11.03 -3.49 3.78
N GLY A 96 -10.43 -4.38 2.99
CA GLY A 96 -9.43 -5.31 3.51
C GLY A 96 -8.21 -4.59 4.05
N LEU A 97 -7.72 -3.60 3.31
CA LEU A 97 -6.58 -2.80 3.73
C LEU A 97 -6.88 -2.04 5.03
N ASN A 98 -8.03 -1.38 5.10
CA ASN A 98 -8.43 -0.64 6.30
C ASN A 98 -8.48 -1.53 7.52
N ARG A 99 -9.07 -2.72 7.38
CA ARG A 99 -9.16 -3.68 8.47
C ARG A 99 -7.78 -4.16 8.92
N ALA A 100 -6.92 -4.47 7.96
CA ALA A 100 -5.57 -4.94 8.26
C ALA A 100 -4.75 -3.87 8.96
N LEU A 101 -4.84 -2.61 8.51
CA LEU A 101 -4.15 -1.50 9.16
C LEU A 101 -4.65 -1.29 10.59
N PHE A 102 -5.95 -1.36 10.77
CA PHE A 102 -6.56 -1.18 12.08
C PHE A 102 -6.04 -2.21 13.09
N VAL A 103 -5.95 -3.46 12.65
CA VAL A 103 -5.45 -4.55 13.49
C VAL A 103 -3.94 -4.47 13.65
N PHE A 104 -3.21 -4.32 12.55
CA PHE A 104 -1.75 -4.36 12.58
C PHE A 104 -1.17 -3.21 13.39
N LEU A 105 -1.78 -2.04 13.32
CA LEU A 105 -1.31 -0.87 14.08
C LEU A 105 -1.86 -0.82 15.51
N GLY A 106 -2.64 -1.82 15.91
CA GLY A 106 -3.14 -1.89 17.27
C GLY A 106 -4.20 -0.86 17.60
N LEU A 107 -5.01 -0.46 16.63
CA LEU A 107 -6.03 0.56 16.82
C LEU A 107 -7.39 -0.01 17.23
N SER A 108 -7.47 -1.32 17.42
CA SER A 108 -8.72 -1.97 17.79
C SER A 108 -9.16 -1.58 19.20
N GLU A 109 -10.45 -1.23 19.35
CA GLU A 109 -11.01 -0.91 20.65
C GLU A 109 -11.06 -2.11 21.60
N THR A 110 -11.03 -3.33 21.06
CA THR A 110 -11.00 -4.54 21.87
C THR A 110 -9.63 -4.79 22.46
N GLN A 111 -8.63 -4.08 22.00
CA GLN A 111 -7.29 -4.16 22.53
C GLN A 111 -7.30 -3.58 23.93
N SER A 112 -7.04 -4.41 24.91
CA SER A 112 -7.07 -3.96 26.29
C SER A 112 -5.91 -2.99 26.52
N ALA A 113 -6.15 -2.01 27.40
CA ALA A 113 -5.14 -1.05 27.78
C ALA A 113 -4.11 -1.64 28.74
N GLY A 114 -4.28 -2.85 29.12
CA GLY A 114 -3.37 -3.54 30.03
C GLY A 114 -2.13 -4.01 29.32
#